data_59ae6a487c0a6a4ee86477dcb285b5c4
#
_entry.id   59ae6a487c0a6a4ee86477dcb285b5c4
#
_cell.length_a   1.000
_cell.length_b   1.000
_cell.length_c   1.000
_cell.angle_alpha   90.00
_cell.angle_beta   90.00
_cell.angle_gamma   90.00
#
_symmetry.space_group_name_H-M   'P 1'
#
loop_
_entity.id
_entity.type
_entity.pdbx_description
1 polymer ?
#
loop_
_entity_poly.entity_id
_entity_poly.type
_entity_poly.pdbx_seq_one_letter_code
_entity_poly.pdbx_strand_id
1 'polypeptide(L)'
;MNLKRISDSIVFNSLKNISYGNIKFINYDGSVINLGSETSDKTATLKLKKPGLTFEIINKGSIGLAEAYMRGDFETDNLTNLIENAAKNINKVHKISGVLDFPLVNYFKKFFIKNTKKKSKENIAKHYDLGNEFFSLWLDKTLTYSSAIFEDKQHNLENCLLYTSPSPRDRG
;
A
#
# COMPACT_ATOMS: atom_id res chain seq x y z
N MET A 1 21.19 21.28 7.07
CA MET A 1 20.73 20.52 5.86
C MET A 1 19.83 19.41 6.34
N ASN A 2 18.56 19.35 5.91
CA ASN A 2 17.57 18.44 6.51
C ASN A 2 17.74 17.02 5.91
N LEU A 3 18.14 16.05 6.73
CA LEU A 3 18.38 14.64 6.33
C LEU A 3 17.18 14.02 5.56
N LYS A 4 15.95 14.39 5.91
CA LYS A 4 14.74 13.95 5.22
C LYS A 4 14.68 14.41 3.76
N ARG A 5 15.23 15.56 3.43
CA ARG A 5 15.30 16.12 2.07
C ARG A 5 16.23 15.31 1.16
N ILE A 6 17.38 14.93 1.72
CA ILE A 6 18.40 14.18 1.00
C ILE A 6 17.91 12.76 0.73
N SER A 7 17.20 12.15 1.70
CA SER A 7 16.71 10.78 1.57
C SER A 7 15.72 10.62 0.42
N ASP A 8 14.76 11.54 0.25
CA ASP A 8 13.76 11.45 -0.81
C ASP A 8 14.43 11.48 -2.20
N SER A 9 15.31 12.45 -2.45
CA SER A 9 15.99 12.56 -3.74
C SER A 9 16.91 11.38 -4.06
N ILE A 10 17.64 10.85 -3.07
CA ILE A 10 18.54 9.69 -3.27
C ILE A 10 17.72 8.45 -3.60
N VAL A 11 16.67 8.16 -2.84
CA VAL A 11 15.85 6.95 -3.03
C VAL A 11 15.12 7.02 -4.36
N PHE A 12 14.48 8.13 -4.70
CA PHE A 12 13.78 8.24 -5.98
C PHE A 12 14.75 8.22 -7.18
N ASN A 13 15.96 8.80 -7.07
CA ASN A 13 16.98 8.62 -8.11
C ASN A 13 17.38 7.16 -8.30
N SER A 14 17.46 6.38 -7.23
CA SER A 14 17.76 4.94 -7.30
C SER A 14 16.63 4.13 -7.95
N LEU A 15 15.41 4.66 -7.98
CA LEU A 15 14.24 4.06 -8.62
C LEU A 15 14.05 4.48 -10.09
N LYS A 16 14.93 5.28 -10.69
CA LYS A 16 14.78 5.73 -12.09
C LYS A 16 14.51 4.60 -13.09
N ASN A 17 15.11 3.44 -12.87
CA ASN A 17 15.04 2.30 -13.79
C ASN A 17 14.01 1.25 -13.34
N ILE A 18 12.82 1.66 -12.88
CA ILE A 18 11.73 0.71 -12.65
C ILE A 18 11.35 0.02 -13.96
N SER A 19 10.94 -1.26 -13.87
CA SER A 19 10.70 -2.09 -15.06
C SER A 19 9.28 -1.97 -15.59
N TYR A 20 8.35 -1.55 -14.75
CA TYR A 20 6.92 -1.46 -15.05
C TYR A 20 6.43 -0.04 -14.80
N GLY A 21 5.72 0.51 -15.78
CA GLY A 21 5.04 1.79 -15.66
C GLY A 21 5.97 3.02 -15.75
N ASN A 22 5.38 4.15 -15.44
CA ASN A 22 6.07 5.45 -15.33
C ASN A 22 5.50 6.25 -14.17
N ILE A 23 6.37 6.79 -13.30
CA ILE A 23 5.97 7.70 -12.24
C ILE A 23 6.76 9.01 -12.40
N LYS A 24 6.03 10.10 -12.66
CA LYS A 24 6.59 11.44 -12.62
C LYS A 24 6.66 11.92 -11.17
N PHE A 25 7.84 11.82 -10.57
CA PHE A 25 8.07 12.30 -9.23
C PHE A 25 8.38 13.79 -9.24
N ILE A 26 7.61 14.59 -8.53
CA ILE A 26 7.81 16.04 -8.35
C ILE A 26 8.12 16.28 -6.88
N ASN A 27 9.34 16.69 -6.62
CA ASN A 27 9.80 17.01 -5.27
C ASN A 27 9.17 18.32 -4.77
N TYR A 28 9.17 18.54 -3.46
CA TYR A 28 8.65 19.77 -2.82
C TYR A 28 9.43 21.04 -3.24
N ASP A 29 10.68 20.92 -3.76
CA ASP A 29 11.48 22.04 -4.31
C ASP A 29 11.20 22.27 -5.82
N GLY A 30 10.27 21.52 -6.42
CA GLY A 30 9.89 21.60 -7.81
C GLY A 30 10.80 20.76 -8.75
N SER A 31 11.85 20.11 -8.25
CA SER A 31 12.66 19.20 -9.07
C SER A 31 11.84 17.99 -9.50
N VAL A 32 12.07 17.55 -10.76
CA VAL A 32 11.31 16.46 -11.38
C VAL A 32 12.24 15.28 -11.68
N ILE A 33 11.79 14.08 -11.35
CA ILE A 33 12.47 12.82 -11.67
C ILE A 33 11.45 11.90 -12.34
N ASN A 34 11.73 11.42 -13.54
CA ASN A 34 10.93 10.40 -14.19
C ASN A 34 11.45 9.02 -13.80
N LEU A 35 10.55 8.16 -13.29
CA LEU A 35 10.82 6.80 -12.86
C LEU A 35 10.16 5.84 -13.84
N GLY A 36 10.98 5.06 -14.57
CA GLY A 36 10.48 4.09 -15.56
C GLY A 36 10.44 4.61 -16.98
N SER A 37 9.65 3.93 -17.83
CA SER A 37 9.58 4.22 -19.26
C SER A 37 8.52 5.28 -19.58
N GLU A 38 8.91 6.31 -20.31
CA GLU A 38 7.99 7.37 -20.78
C GLU A 38 6.94 6.85 -21.79
N THR A 39 7.18 5.70 -22.41
CA THR A 39 6.26 5.08 -23.37
C THR A 39 5.18 4.21 -22.70
N SER A 40 5.19 4.11 -21.37
CA SER A 40 4.19 3.31 -20.65
C SER A 40 2.83 4.01 -20.61
N ASP A 41 1.75 3.26 -20.81
CA ASP A 41 0.37 3.66 -20.61
C ASP A 41 -0.02 3.74 -19.11
N LYS A 42 0.78 3.09 -18.24
CA LYS A 42 0.59 3.05 -16.79
C LYS A 42 1.35 4.20 -16.11
N THR A 43 0.83 5.41 -16.29
CA THR A 43 1.45 6.62 -15.77
C THR A 43 0.79 7.10 -14.48
N ALA A 44 1.57 7.69 -13.59
CA ALA A 44 1.09 8.42 -12.42
C ALA A 44 2.05 9.56 -12.06
N THR A 45 1.52 10.63 -11.50
CA THR A 45 2.33 11.70 -10.89
C THR A 45 2.35 11.47 -9.37
N LEU A 46 3.52 11.62 -8.74
CA LEU A 46 3.68 11.71 -7.30
C LEU A 46 4.31 13.06 -6.97
N LYS A 47 3.52 13.97 -6.41
CA LYS A 47 3.95 15.33 -6.05
C LYS A 47 4.09 15.46 -4.54
N LEU A 48 5.32 15.61 -4.05
CA LEU A 48 5.57 15.83 -2.63
C LEU A 48 5.14 17.24 -2.20
N LYS A 49 4.45 17.31 -1.06
CA LYS A 49 4.16 18.55 -0.34
C LYS A 49 5.06 18.75 0.87
N LYS A 50 5.56 17.63 1.42
CA LYS A 50 6.47 17.63 2.56
C LYS A 50 7.61 16.63 2.34
N PRO A 51 8.81 16.93 2.86
CA PRO A 51 9.93 15.99 2.79
C PRO A 51 9.75 14.83 3.77
N GLY A 52 10.24 13.64 3.41
CA GLY A 52 10.35 12.49 4.29
C GLY A 52 9.42 11.33 3.95
N LEU A 53 8.79 11.33 2.78
CA LEU A 53 7.97 10.22 2.31
C LEU A 53 8.76 8.91 2.26
N THR A 54 9.99 8.94 1.77
CA THR A 54 10.85 7.75 1.70
C THR A 54 11.17 7.20 3.09
N PHE A 55 11.35 8.05 4.08
CA PHE A 55 11.55 7.63 5.46
C PHE A 55 10.32 6.91 6.04
N GLU A 56 9.12 7.38 5.75
CA GLU A 56 7.87 6.71 6.14
C GLU A 56 7.75 5.34 5.45
N ILE A 57 8.03 5.27 4.14
CA ILE A 57 7.98 4.00 3.38
C ILE A 57 9.03 3.00 3.91
N ILE A 58 10.25 3.43 4.19
CA ILE A 58 11.31 2.57 4.71
C ILE A 58 10.94 2.01 6.09
N ASN A 59 10.37 2.85 6.97
CA ASN A 59 10.04 2.45 8.32
C ASN A 59 8.77 1.60 8.43
N LYS A 60 7.74 1.93 7.64
CA LYS A 60 6.40 1.36 7.77
C LYS A 60 5.92 0.63 6.50
N GLY A 61 6.72 0.60 5.44
CA GLY A 61 6.36 -0.02 4.16
C GLY A 61 5.14 0.62 3.51
N SER A 62 4.24 -0.21 2.98
CA SER A 62 2.99 0.24 2.35
C SER A 62 2.07 1.01 3.29
N ILE A 63 2.10 0.69 4.59
CA ILE A 63 1.34 1.44 5.61
C ILE A 63 1.84 2.89 5.68
N GLY A 64 3.16 3.11 5.65
CA GLY A 64 3.74 4.45 5.65
C GLY A 64 3.33 5.28 4.43
N LEU A 65 3.25 4.64 3.26
CA LEU A 65 2.74 5.28 2.04
C LEU A 65 1.27 5.68 2.18
N ALA A 66 0.43 4.77 2.67
CA ALA A 66 -1.00 5.02 2.88
C ALA A 66 -1.25 6.13 3.91
N GLU A 67 -0.57 6.09 5.05
CA GLU A 67 -0.67 7.14 6.07
C GLU A 67 -0.22 8.51 5.53
N ALA A 68 0.86 8.57 4.75
CA ALA A 68 1.34 9.80 4.14
C ALA A 68 0.32 10.38 3.14
N TYR A 69 -0.33 9.52 2.35
CA TYR A 69 -1.41 9.92 1.45
C TYR A 69 -2.59 10.49 2.22
N MET A 70 -3.09 9.80 3.25
CA MET A 70 -4.20 10.26 4.09
C MET A 70 -3.91 11.58 4.80
N ARG A 71 -2.65 11.84 5.18
CA ARG A 71 -2.23 13.13 5.76
C ARG A 71 -2.07 14.25 4.72
N GLY A 72 -2.13 13.93 3.41
CA GLY A 72 -1.86 14.88 2.35
C GLY A 72 -0.40 15.29 2.22
N ASP A 73 0.56 14.42 2.62
CA ASP A 73 1.99 14.69 2.51
C ASP A 73 2.48 14.62 1.05
N PHE A 74 1.69 13.99 0.18
CA PHE A 74 1.84 14.01 -1.28
C PHE A 74 0.49 13.97 -1.99
N GLU A 75 0.49 14.35 -3.27
CA GLU A 75 -0.64 14.25 -4.19
C GLU A 75 -0.30 13.35 -5.36
N THR A 76 -1.33 12.77 -5.97
CA THR A 76 -1.22 11.99 -7.20
C THR A 76 -2.43 12.26 -8.09
N ASP A 77 -2.23 12.24 -9.40
CA ASP A 77 -3.28 12.32 -10.41
C ASP A 77 -3.99 10.98 -10.64
N ASN A 78 -3.28 9.87 -10.37
CA ASN A 78 -3.82 8.53 -10.53
C ASN A 78 -3.28 7.58 -9.46
N LEU A 79 -4.04 7.45 -8.37
CA LEU A 79 -3.68 6.61 -7.24
C LEU A 79 -3.60 5.12 -7.63
N THR A 80 -4.50 4.65 -8.47
CA THR A 80 -4.53 3.25 -8.93
C THR A 80 -3.23 2.91 -9.68
N ASN A 81 -2.86 3.72 -10.67
CA ASN A 81 -1.61 3.51 -11.39
C ASN A 81 -0.38 3.64 -10.47
N LEU A 82 -0.39 4.59 -9.52
CA LEU A 82 0.70 4.74 -8.57
C LEU A 82 0.90 3.47 -7.73
N ILE A 83 -0.17 2.90 -7.19
CA ILE A 83 -0.12 1.67 -6.40
C ILE A 83 0.26 0.46 -7.27
N GLU A 84 -0.30 0.35 -8.48
CA GLU A 84 0.06 -0.73 -9.42
C GLU A 84 1.55 -0.68 -9.78
N ASN A 85 2.08 0.50 -10.10
CA ASN A 85 3.50 0.70 -10.36
C ASN A 85 4.37 0.30 -9.16
N ALA A 86 3.99 0.70 -7.94
CA ALA A 86 4.71 0.33 -6.73
C ALA A 86 4.70 -1.19 -6.50
N ALA A 87 3.54 -1.84 -6.64
CA ALA A 87 3.37 -3.29 -6.44
C ALA A 87 4.16 -4.12 -7.46
N LYS A 88 4.10 -3.76 -8.75
CA LYS A 88 4.84 -4.46 -9.82
C LYS A 88 6.36 -4.31 -9.72
N ASN A 89 6.83 -3.24 -9.11
CA ASN A 89 8.25 -2.98 -8.89
C ASN A 89 8.72 -3.31 -7.46
N ILE A 90 7.92 -4.00 -6.66
CA ILE A 90 8.16 -4.23 -5.23
C ILE A 90 9.55 -4.83 -4.94
N ASN A 91 10.05 -5.72 -5.79
CA ASN A 91 11.36 -6.33 -5.64
C ASN A 91 12.51 -5.31 -5.76
N LYS A 92 12.35 -4.26 -6.56
CA LYS A 92 13.33 -3.16 -6.66
C LYS A 92 13.27 -2.26 -5.44
N VAL A 93 12.06 -1.96 -4.98
CA VAL A 93 11.83 -1.18 -3.75
C VAL A 93 12.43 -1.89 -2.55
N HIS A 94 12.23 -3.21 -2.42
CA HIS A 94 12.83 -4.01 -1.34
C HIS A 94 14.37 -4.06 -1.37
N LYS A 95 14.98 -4.10 -2.56
CA LYS A 95 16.45 -4.04 -2.66
C LYS A 95 17.01 -2.72 -2.12
N ILE A 96 16.31 -1.61 -2.32
CA ILE A 96 16.72 -0.29 -1.82
C ILE A 96 16.48 -0.19 -0.31
N SER A 97 15.33 -0.67 0.19
CA SER A 97 15.04 -0.72 1.61
C SER A 97 15.97 -1.70 2.35
N GLY A 98 16.34 -2.82 1.73
CA GLY A 98 17.29 -3.78 2.29
C GLY A 98 18.70 -3.22 2.47
N VAL A 99 19.13 -2.28 1.65
CA VAL A 99 20.41 -1.56 1.83
C VAL A 99 20.34 -0.60 3.04
N LEU A 100 19.14 -0.15 3.42
CA LEU A 100 18.88 0.73 4.55
C LEU A 100 18.38 -0.05 5.79
N ASP A 101 18.19 -1.36 5.67
CA ASP A 101 17.84 -2.26 6.78
C ASP A 101 19.06 -2.46 7.69
N PHE A 102 19.28 -1.51 8.57
CA PHE A 102 20.20 -1.69 9.68
C PHE A 102 19.67 -2.84 10.55
N PRO A 103 20.45 -3.94 10.73
CA PRO A 103 20.02 -5.11 11.54
C PRO A 103 19.53 -4.75 12.94
N LEU A 104 20.10 -3.68 13.52
CA LEU A 104 19.68 -3.17 14.84
C LEU A 104 18.25 -2.62 14.85
N VAL A 105 17.80 -1.93 13.79
CA VAL A 105 16.46 -1.34 13.73
C VAL A 105 15.39 -2.43 13.66
N ASN A 106 15.65 -3.49 12.91
CA ASN A 106 14.74 -4.65 12.83
C ASN A 106 14.69 -5.46 14.13
N TYR A 107 15.82 -5.57 14.84
CA TYR A 107 15.87 -6.20 16.16
C TYR A 107 15.02 -5.42 17.17
N PHE A 108 15.12 -4.09 17.20
CA PHE A 108 14.29 -3.25 18.07
C PHE A 108 12.81 -3.26 17.64
N LYS A 109 12.49 -3.23 16.35
CA LYS A 109 11.09 -3.36 15.87
C LYS A 109 10.43 -4.65 16.35
N LYS A 110 11.13 -5.80 16.29
CA LYS A 110 10.61 -7.08 16.80
C LYS A 110 10.31 -7.06 18.31
N PHE A 111 11.06 -6.28 19.09
CA PHE A 111 10.86 -6.20 20.53
C PHE A 111 9.63 -5.36 20.92
N PHE A 112 9.28 -4.35 20.09
CA PHE A 112 8.13 -3.46 20.34
C PHE A 112 6.80 -3.95 19.74
N ILE A 113 6.84 -4.88 18.76
CA ILE A 113 5.63 -5.46 18.16
C ILE A 113 5.36 -6.84 18.81
N LYS A 114 5.05 -6.86 20.10
CA LYS A 114 4.46 -8.05 20.72
C LYS A 114 2.97 -8.09 20.43
N ASN A 115 2.54 -9.02 19.57
CA ASN A 115 1.14 -9.40 19.44
C ASN A 115 0.70 -10.11 20.71
N THR A 116 0.18 -9.37 21.68
CA THR A 116 -0.44 -9.95 22.87
C THR A 116 -1.88 -10.35 22.53
N LYS A 117 -2.41 -11.41 23.18
CA LYS A 117 -3.82 -11.83 23.02
C LYS A 117 -4.81 -10.67 23.22
N LYS A 118 -4.51 -9.75 24.15
CA LYS A 118 -5.31 -8.55 24.40
C LYS A 118 -5.31 -7.62 23.17
N LYS A 119 -4.15 -7.34 22.60
CA LYS A 119 -4.02 -6.45 21.44
C LYS A 119 -4.63 -7.06 20.16
N SER A 120 -4.56 -8.38 19.99
CA SER A 120 -5.26 -9.09 18.93
C SER A 120 -6.78 -8.97 19.05
N LYS A 121 -7.34 -9.12 20.26
CA LYS A 121 -8.76 -8.94 20.51
C LYS A 121 -9.23 -7.50 20.22
N GLU A 122 -8.48 -6.50 20.67
CA GLU A 122 -8.74 -5.09 20.38
C GLU A 122 -8.68 -4.78 18.87
N ASN A 123 -7.71 -5.36 18.14
CA ASN A 123 -7.60 -5.17 16.69
C ASN A 123 -8.77 -5.82 15.94
N ILE A 124 -9.21 -7.02 16.37
CA ILE A 124 -10.37 -7.70 15.80
C ILE A 124 -11.64 -6.87 16.06
N ALA A 125 -11.86 -6.40 17.29
CA ALA A 125 -12.98 -5.55 17.63
C ALA A 125 -13.02 -4.30 16.74
N LYS A 126 -11.91 -3.56 16.63
CA LYS A 126 -11.79 -2.37 15.75
C LYS A 126 -12.07 -2.68 14.27
N HIS A 127 -11.73 -3.87 13.80
CA HIS A 127 -11.99 -4.27 12.42
C HIS A 127 -13.49 -4.47 12.16
N TYR A 128 -14.22 -5.05 13.13
CA TYR A 128 -15.67 -5.26 13.01
C TYR A 128 -16.52 -4.06 13.44
N ASP A 129 -15.95 -3.15 14.23
CA ASP A 129 -16.63 -1.91 14.69
C ASP A 129 -16.78 -0.84 13.59
N LEU A 130 -16.22 -1.08 12.39
CA LEU A 130 -16.36 -0.15 11.23
C LEU A 130 -17.80 -0.01 10.73
N GLY A 131 -18.67 -0.97 11.09
CA GLY A 131 -20.09 -0.94 10.75
C GLY A 131 -20.42 -1.29 9.29
N ASN A 132 -21.70 -1.62 9.07
CA ASN A 132 -22.17 -2.03 7.74
C ASN A 132 -22.04 -0.92 6.71
N GLU A 133 -22.13 0.33 7.11
CA GLU A 133 -22.03 1.50 6.24
C GLU A 133 -20.65 1.57 5.57
N PHE A 134 -19.58 1.30 6.32
CA PHE A 134 -18.23 1.19 5.76
C PHE A 134 -18.10 0.00 4.81
N PHE A 135 -18.58 -1.17 5.19
CA PHE A 135 -18.47 -2.38 4.37
C PHE A 135 -19.29 -2.30 3.07
N SER A 136 -20.43 -1.59 3.09
CA SER A 136 -21.26 -1.38 1.90
C SER A 136 -20.60 -0.53 0.81
N LEU A 137 -19.51 0.20 1.12
CA LEU A 137 -18.79 1.00 0.13
C LEU A 137 -17.99 0.16 -0.88
N TRP A 138 -17.66 -1.10 -0.53
CA TRP A 138 -16.78 -1.93 -1.34
C TRP A 138 -17.12 -3.43 -1.36
N LEU A 139 -18.00 -3.90 -0.48
CA LEU A 139 -18.56 -5.24 -0.56
C LEU A 139 -19.81 -5.26 -1.45
N ASP A 140 -20.18 -6.45 -1.89
CA ASP A 140 -21.43 -6.73 -2.57
C ASP A 140 -22.65 -6.55 -1.65
N LYS A 141 -23.87 -6.63 -2.19
CA LYS A 141 -25.12 -6.43 -1.44
C LYS A 141 -25.32 -7.40 -0.28
N THR A 142 -24.69 -8.56 -0.30
CA THR A 142 -24.77 -9.56 0.77
C THR A 142 -23.84 -9.25 1.93
N LEU A 143 -22.96 -8.25 1.80
CA LEU A 143 -21.90 -7.89 2.73
C LEU A 143 -21.01 -9.09 3.09
N THR A 144 -20.83 -10.03 2.16
CA THR A 144 -20.02 -11.22 2.37
C THR A 144 -18.53 -10.84 2.31
N TYR A 145 -17.89 -10.79 3.48
CA TYR A 145 -16.43 -10.52 3.58
C TYR A 145 -15.64 -11.82 3.48
N SER A 146 -15.57 -12.36 2.27
CA SER A 146 -14.88 -13.62 1.96
C SER A 146 -14.31 -13.59 0.54
N SER A 147 -13.45 -14.56 0.22
CA SER A 147 -12.92 -14.75 -1.12
C SER A 147 -13.84 -15.64 -1.93
N ALA A 148 -14.25 -15.20 -3.12
CA ALA A 148 -15.00 -16.00 -4.07
C ALA A 148 -14.08 -16.94 -4.86
N ILE A 149 -14.55 -18.14 -5.15
CA ILE A 149 -13.92 -19.07 -6.10
C ILE A 149 -14.74 -19.05 -7.38
N PHE A 150 -14.10 -18.64 -8.48
CA PHE A 150 -14.70 -18.64 -9.81
C PHE A 150 -14.28 -19.91 -10.55
N GLU A 151 -15.20 -20.82 -10.75
CA GLU A 151 -14.99 -22.02 -11.57
C GLU A 151 -15.08 -21.69 -13.08
N ASP A 152 -15.85 -20.66 -13.43
CA ASP A 152 -16.00 -20.14 -14.79
C ASP A 152 -15.92 -18.60 -14.78
N LYS A 153 -15.35 -18.02 -15.86
CA LYS A 153 -15.23 -16.57 -16.06
C LYS A 153 -16.59 -15.86 -16.18
N GLN A 154 -17.65 -16.60 -16.48
CA GLN A 154 -19.01 -16.07 -16.61
C GLN A 154 -19.78 -16.05 -15.28
N HIS A 155 -19.23 -16.64 -14.22
CA HIS A 155 -19.89 -16.66 -12.93
C HIS A 155 -19.94 -15.26 -12.31
N ASN A 156 -21.10 -14.94 -11.74
CA ASN A 156 -21.32 -13.68 -11.00
C ASN A 156 -20.64 -13.78 -9.63
N LEU A 157 -19.97 -12.69 -9.21
CA LEU A 157 -19.29 -12.59 -7.92
C LEU A 157 -20.21 -12.98 -6.74
N GLU A 158 -21.44 -12.48 -6.74
CA GLU A 158 -22.43 -12.70 -5.67
C GLU A 158 -22.74 -14.19 -5.47
N ASN A 159 -22.96 -14.93 -6.57
CA ASN A 159 -23.21 -16.38 -6.56
C ASN A 159 -21.96 -17.15 -6.09
N CYS A 160 -20.77 -16.75 -6.53
CA CYS A 160 -19.52 -17.38 -6.11
C CYS A 160 -19.25 -17.16 -4.62
N LEU A 161 -19.54 -15.99 -4.07
CA LEU A 161 -19.40 -15.69 -2.65
C LEU A 161 -20.37 -16.52 -1.79
N LEU A 162 -21.62 -16.61 -2.20
CA LEU A 162 -22.64 -17.40 -1.51
C LEU A 162 -22.31 -18.89 -1.48
N TYR A 163 -21.79 -19.44 -2.59
CA TYR A 163 -21.39 -20.84 -2.68
C TYR A 163 -20.19 -21.18 -1.79
N THR A 164 -19.21 -20.27 -1.69
CA THR A 164 -17.95 -20.50 -0.94
C THR A 164 -18.02 -20.13 0.54
N SER A 165 -19.04 -19.38 0.95
CA SER A 165 -19.24 -18.97 2.33
C SER A 165 -20.49 -19.67 2.92
N PRO A 166 -20.35 -20.90 3.47
CA PRO A 166 -21.48 -21.60 4.06
C PRO A 166 -22.07 -20.77 5.20
N SER A 167 -23.38 -20.60 5.18
CA SER A 167 -24.13 -19.89 6.21
C SER A 167 -23.81 -20.46 7.60
N PRO A 168 -23.71 -19.64 8.65
CA PRO A 168 -23.62 -20.13 10.04
C PRO A 168 -24.74 -21.13 10.42
N ARG A 169 -25.88 -21.11 9.69
CA ARG A 169 -26.98 -22.06 9.86
C ARG A 169 -26.68 -23.47 9.35
N ASP A 170 -25.70 -23.60 8.44
CA ASP A 170 -25.34 -24.89 7.82
C ASP A 170 -24.25 -25.63 8.62
N ARG A 171 -23.84 -25.06 9.77
CA ARG A 171 -22.91 -25.66 10.72
C ARG A 171 -23.63 -26.26 11.93
N GLY A 172 -24.78 -26.82 11.72
CA GLY A 172 -25.52 -27.56 12.72
C GLY A 172 -24.83 -28.88 13.12
#